data_a8435ae308329da416df466cac528f23
#
_entry.id   a8435ae308329da416df466cac528f23
#
_cell.length_a   1.000
_cell.length_b   1.000
_cell.length_c   1.000
_cell.angle_alpha   90.00
_cell.angle_beta   90.00
_cell.angle_gamma   90.00
#
_symmetry.space_group_name_H-M   'P 1'
#
loop_
_entity.id
_entity.type
_entity.pdbx_description
1 polymer ?
#
loop_
_entity_poly.entity_id
_entity_poly.type
_entity_poly.pdbx_seq_one_letter_code
_entity_poly.pdbx_strand_id
1 'polypeptide(L)'
;MESVRFSTHKWLSPLSWLYGLGVNVRNELFDAGWLKSVSFPIPVINIGNLTVGGTGKTPHTEYLIRLLSREFRVAVLSRGYRRESSGYVLAKPDTPASQIGDEPWQMKHKFPEVYVAVDANRRRGITRLMHDRETRDVDVILLDDAYQHRYVKAGLNILLVNWHRPIHLDRLLPAGRLREPFRNRNRADIVVVSKCPRDVSLMDMHVMQNHLALPPFQDLFFSAFRYNNLRPLFPEAEAPSITPESLRETNVLLVSGIGCPKQMENELKPLVKSLKTLTFPDHHGYTTSNVKWAENLFSRLPEPRMVITTEKDAARIAEKVSYDGSELQRSTYVLPVEVAFLQNQQETFNKKILNYVRTNLRNRKVD
;
A
#
# COMPACT_ATOMS: atom_id res chain seq x y z
N MET A 1 10.50 18.67 14.95
CA MET A 1 10.94 17.64 13.97
C MET A 1 12.44 17.41 14.17
N GLU A 2 12.84 16.28 14.77
CA GLU A 2 14.23 15.85 14.75
C GLU A 2 14.72 15.77 13.30
N SER A 3 15.97 16.19 13.07
CA SER A 3 16.60 16.17 11.75
C SER A 3 16.65 14.74 11.20
N VAL A 4 15.64 14.36 10.42
CA VAL A 4 15.59 13.04 9.76
C VAL A 4 16.73 13.01 8.73
N ARG A 5 17.89 12.49 9.14
CA ARG A 5 19.00 12.22 8.23
C ARG A 5 18.69 10.98 7.41
N PHE A 6 18.24 11.16 6.18
CA PHE A 6 18.13 10.04 5.24
C PHE A 6 19.53 9.60 4.78
N SER A 7 19.73 8.30 4.71
CA SER A 7 20.87 7.73 4.00
C SER A 7 20.75 8.07 2.52
N THR A 8 21.35 9.17 2.09
CA THR A 8 21.49 9.53 0.68
C THR A 8 22.94 9.30 0.27
N HIS A 9 23.14 8.56 -0.79
CA HIS A 9 24.47 8.30 -1.36
C HIS A 9 24.90 9.48 -2.23
N LYS A 10 25.43 10.54 -1.61
CA LYS A 10 25.79 11.81 -2.30
C LYS A 10 26.72 11.60 -3.48
N TRP A 11 27.60 10.61 -3.43
CA TRP A 11 28.53 10.26 -4.51
C TRP A 11 27.82 9.76 -5.79
N LEU A 12 26.57 9.28 -5.68
CA LEU A 12 25.71 8.91 -6.82
C LEU A 12 24.97 10.09 -7.45
N SER A 13 25.17 11.32 -6.98
CA SER A 13 24.48 12.51 -7.49
C SER A 13 24.60 12.72 -9.01
N PRO A 14 25.74 12.46 -9.67
CA PRO A 14 25.85 12.56 -11.13
C PRO A 14 24.91 11.60 -11.87
N LEU A 15 24.79 10.35 -11.38
CA LEU A 15 23.87 9.37 -11.96
C LEU A 15 22.41 9.76 -11.72
N SER A 16 22.10 10.35 -10.56
CA SER A 16 20.76 10.87 -10.28
C SER A 16 20.39 12.04 -11.17
N TRP A 17 21.35 12.87 -11.56
CA TRP A 17 21.13 13.95 -12.52
C TRP A 17 20.77 13.39 -13.90
N LEU A 18 21.53 12.42 -14.41
CA LEU A 18 21.23 11.73 -15.68
C LEU A 18 19.86 11.05 -15.66
N TYR A 19 19.56 10.32 -14.57
CA TYR A 19 18.23 9.72 -14.35
C TYR A 19 17.12 10.79 -14.37
N GLY A 20 17.35 11.89 -13.65
CA GLY A 20 16.43 13.02 -13.60
C GLY A 20 16.20 13.68 -14.96
N LEU A 21 17.25 13.81 -15.78
CA LEU A 21 17.12 14.31 -17.14
C LEU A 21 16.21 13.42 -17.98
N GLY A 22 16.43 12.11 -17.98
CA GLY A 22 15.58 11.15 -18.70
C GLY A 22 14.12 11.20 -18.24
N VAL A 23 13.88 11.25 -16.91
CA VAL A 23 12.53 11.39 -16.35
C VAL A 23 11.89 12.72 -16.75
N ASN A 24 12.62 13.82 -16.73
CA ASN A 24 12.12 15.13 -17.13
C ASN A 24 11.76 15.17 -18.62
N VAL A 25 12.65 14.72 -19.49
CA VAL A 25 12.37 14.64 -20.94
C VAL A 25 11.11 13.83 -21.20
N ARG A 26 10.98 12.63 -20.58
CA ARG A 26 9.78 11.82 -20.71
C ARG A 26 8.52 12.57 -20.26
N ASN A 27 8.58 13.28 -19.15
CA ASN A 27 7.44 14.03 -18.64
C ASN A 27 7.09 15.22 -19.53
N GLU A 28 8.06 15.98 -20.02
CA GLU A 28 7.86 17.05 -20.99
C GLU A 28 7.20 16.54 -22.30
N LEU A 29 7.59 15.37 -22.79
CA LEU A 29 6.95 14.75 -23.95
C LEU A 29 5.46 14.44 -23.72
N PHE A 30 5.07 14.05 -22.48
CA PHE A 30 3.66 13.91 -22.12
C PHE A 30 2.96 15.26 -22.00
N ASP A 31 3.61 16.27 -21.42
CA ASP A 31 3.03 17.59 -21.22
C ASP A 31 2.84 18.32 -22.57
N ALA A 32 3.76 18.12 -23.51
CA ALA A 32 3.68 18.61 -24.88
C ALA A 32 2.72 17.78 -25.79
N GLY A 33 2.14 16.67 -25.28
CA GLY A 33 1.23 15.81 -26.05
C GLY A 33 1.88 14.87 -27.07
N TRP A 34 3.22 14.82 -27.14
CA TRP A 34 3.95 13.89 -28.02
C TRP A 34 3.74 12.44 -27.56
N LEU A 35 3.75 12.19 -26.25
CA LEU A 35 3.30 10.92 -25.68
C LEU A 35 1.85 11.06 -25.26
N LYS A 36 0.97 10.23 -25.86
CA LYS A 36 -0.48 10.33 -25.66
C LYS A 36 -0.91 9.62 -24.37
N SER A 37 -1.64 10.36 -23.53
CA SER A 37 -2.42 9.81 -22.40
C SER A 37 -3.84 9.51 -22.86
N VAL A 38 -4.41 8.41 -22.42
CA VAL A 38 -5.78 7.98 -22.78
C VAL A 38 -6.68 8.12 -21.55
N SER A 39 -7.83 8.78 -21.72
CA SER A 39 -8.94 8.78 -20.77
C SER A 39 -9.90 7.65 -21.09
N PHE A 40 -10.66 7.20 -20.09
CA PHE A 40 -11.62 6.12 -20.22
C PHE A 40 -13.01 6.59 -19.78
N PRO A 41 -14.10 6.08 -20.39
CA PRO A 41 -15.48 6.43 -20.04
C PRO A 41 -15.95 5.72 -18.77
N ILE A 42 -15.07 5.55 -17.80
CA ILE A 42 -15.31 4.97 -16.48
C ILE A 42 -14.48 5.76 -15.47
N PRO A 43 -14.98 6.01 -14.25
CA PRO A 43 -14.17 6.61 -13.20
C PRO A 43 -12.90 5.80 -12.94
N VAL A 44 -11.73 6.44 -13.05
CA VAL A 44 -10.43 5.87 -12.77
C VAL A 44 -9.79 6.71 -11.67
N ILE A 45 -9.49 6.08 -10.53
CA ILE A 45 -8.77 6.69 -9.41
C ILE A 45 -7.38 6.07 -9.35
N ASN A 46 -6.36 6.91 -9.43
CA ASN A 46 -4.96 6.50 -9.33
C ASN A 46 -4.44 6.75 -7.92
N ILE A 47 -3.90 5.70 -7.29
CA ILE A 47 -3.23 5.78 -5.99
C ILE A 47 -1.76 5.48 -6.24
N GLY A 48 -0.89 6.42 -5.85
CA GLY A 48 0.54 6.20 -6.06
C GLY A 48 1.42 7.13 -5.23
N ASN A 49 2.70 7.11 -5.51
CA ASN A 49 3.70 7.91 -4.82
C ASN A 49 4.84 8.33 -5.75
N LEU A 50 5.70 9.24 -5.28
CA LEU A 50 6.91 9.66 -6.00
C LEU A 50 8.16 8.89 -5.57
N THR A 51 8.10 8.05 -4.54
CA THR A 51 9.27 7.40 -3.95
C THR A 51 9.26 5.88 -4.15
N VAL A 52 10.43 5.28 -4.10
CA VAL A 52 10.54 3.82 -3.89
C VAL A 52 10.37 3.52 -2.41
N GLY A 53 9.56 2.49 -2.08
CA GLY A 53 9.37 2.03 -0.71
C GLY A 53 8.03 2.42 -0.08
N GLY A 54 7.81 1.93 1.11
CA GLY A 54 6.54 1.84 1.82
C GLY A 54 5.90 3.18 2.21
N THR A 55 5.17 3.80 1.30
CA THR A 55 4.30 4.96 1.58
C THR A 55 2.89 4.57 2.02
N GLY A 56 2.62 3.27 2.18
CA GLY A 56 1.30 2.81 2.60
C GLY A 56 0.26 2.71 1.49
N LYS A 57 0.67 2.49 0.23
CA LYS A 57 -0.25 2.34 -0.91
C LYS A 57 -1.31 1.28 -0.65
N THR A 58 -0.90 0.06 -0.35
CA THR A 58 -1.82 -1.07 -0.13
C THR A 58 -2.89 -0.77 0.92
N PRO A 59 -2.59 -0.28 2.14
CA PRO A 59 -3.61 0.10 3.09
C PRO A 59 -4.56 1.20 2.60
N HIS A 60 -4.09 2.19 1.82
CA HIS A 60 -4.95 3.23 1.27
C HIS A 60 -5.81 2.71 0.11
N THR A 61 -5.27 1.81 -0.74
CA THR A 61 -6.07 1.13 -1.77
C THR A 61 -7.17 0.28 -1.12
N GLU A 62 -6.86 -0.47 -0.07
CA GLU A 62 -7.84 -1.23 0.71
C GLU A 62 -8.89 -0.34 1.39
N TYR A 63 -8.48 0.84 1.89
CA TYR A 63 -9.42 1.82 2.42
C TYR A 63 -10.43 2.27 1.35
N LEU A 64 -9.95 2.58 0.14
CA LEU A 64 -10.82 2.97 -0.98
C LEU A 64 -11.69 1.82 -1.46
N ILE A 65 -11.19 0.60 -1.47
CA ILE A 65 -12.00 -0.59 -1.75
C ILE A 65 -13.17 -0.65 -0.76
N ARG A 66 -12.92 -0.63 0.55
CA ARG A 66 -13.98 -0.69 1.57
C ARG A 66 -14.99 0.46 1.46
N LEU A 67 -14.52 1.66 1.13
CA LEU A 67 -15.38 2.82 0.95
C LEU A 67 -16.30 2.65 -0.25
N LEU A 68 -15.74 2.25 -1.39
CA LEU A 68 -16.44 2.23 -2.67
C LEU A 68 -17.30 0.99 -2.87
N SER A 69 -16.89 -0.18 -2.36
CA SER A 69 -17.62 -1.44 -2.49
C SER A 69 -18.99 -1.44 -1.80
N ARG A 70 -19.27 -0.44 -0.98
CA ARG A 70 -20.60 -0.26 -0.36
C ARG A 70 -21.67 0.17 -1.37
N GLU A 71 -21.27 0.80 -2.46
CA GLU A 71 -22.20 1.40 -3.44
C GLU A 71 -21.86 1.02 -4.89
N PHE A 72 -20.63 0.59 -5.18
CA PHE A 72 -20.12 0.40 -6.53
C PHE A 72 -19.43 -0.94 -6.69
N ARG A 73 -19.43 -1.46 -7.92
CA ARG A 73 -18.59 -2.58 -8.31
C ARG A 73 -17.19 -2.10 -8.63
N VAL A 74 -16.26 -2.45 -7.75
CA VAL A 74 -14.88 -1.96 -7.77
C VAL A 74 -13.99 -2.96 -8.49
N ALA A 75 -13.12 -2.45 -9.36
CA ALA A 75 -11.96 -3.20 -9.84
C ALA A 75 -10.66 -2.54 -9.38
N VAL A 76 -9.66 -3.34 -9.04
CA VAL A 76 -8.29 -2.91 -8.79
C VAL A 76 -7.41 -3.40 -9.92
N LEU A 77 -6.62 -2.50 -10.50
CA LEU A 77 -5.62 -2.83 -11.51
C LEU A 77 -4.22 -2.46 -11.01
N SER A 78 -3.42 -3.47 -10.69
CA SER A 78 -2.04 -3.33 -10.27
C SER A 78 -1.05 -3.75 -11.37
N ARG A 79 0.24 -3.52 -11.15
CA ARG A 79 1.31 -4.00 -12.03
C ARG A 79 1.57 -5.50 -11.85
N GLY A 80 1.33 -6.01 -10.65
CA GLY A 80 1.80 -7.32 -10.25
C GLY A 80 3.32 -7.34 -10.13
N TYR A 81 3.85 -6.58 -9.17
CA TYR A 81 5.29 -6.52 -8.95
C TYR A 81 5.85 -7.90 -8.57
N ARG A 82 6.95 -8.32 -9.21
CA ARG A 82 7.61 -9.63 -9.03
C ARG A 82 6.74 -10.86 -9.35
N ARG A 83 5.64 -10.71 -10.07
CA ARG A 83 4.87 -11.85 -10.56
C ARG A 83 5.63 -12.61 -11.65
N GLU A 84 5.37 -13.89 -11.77
CA GLU A 84 5.95 -14.76 -12.80
C GLU A 84 5.16 -14.68 -14.11
N SER A 85 3.86 -14.36 -14.03
CA SER A 85 2.99 -14.25 -15.19
C SER A 85 3.28 -13.00 -16.03
N SER A 86 2.86 -13.00 -17.29
CA SER A 86 2.92 -11.84 -18.19
C SER A 86 1.53 -11.47 -18.71
N GLY A 87 1.40 -10.25 -19.24
CA GLY A 87 0.13 -9.79 -19.83
C GLY A 87 -0.93 -9.46 -18.78
N TYR A 88 -2.19 -9.53 -19.20
CA TYR A 88 -3.36 -9.32 -18.34
C TYR A 88 -3.75 -10.62 -17.64
N VAL A 89 -3.92 -10.56 -16.32
CA VAL A 89 -4.46 -11.67 -15.51
C VAL A 89 -5.53 -11.12 -14.59
N LEU A 90 -6.73 -11.69 -14.65
CA LEU A 90 -7.81 -11.46 -13.70
C LEU A 90 -7.67 -12.49 -12.57
N ALA A 91 -7.50 -12.02 -11.34
CA ALA A 91 -7.35 -12.88 -10.17
C ALA A 91 -8.65 -13.64 -9.85
N LYS A 92 -8.54 -14.94 -9.72
CA LYS A 92 -9.58 -15.85 -9.19
C LYS A 92 -9.28 -16.16 -7.71
N PRO A 93 -10.22 -16.71 -6.96
CA PRO A 93 -9.99 -17.07 -5.54
C PRO A 93 -8.78 -17.99 -5.31
N ASP A 94 -8.50 -18.87 -6.26
CA ASP A 94 -7.40 -19.85 -6.26
C ASP A 94 -6.13 -19.38 -6.94
N THR A 95 -6.09 -18.14 -7.48
CA THR A 95 -4.90 -17.62 -8.17
C THR A 95 -3.77 -17.39 -7.18
N PRO A 96 -2.59 -18.05 -7.35
CA PRO A 96 -1.49 -17.93 -6.41
C PRO A 96 -0.80 -16.55 -6.49
N ALA A 97 -0.15 -16.16 -5.40
CA ALA A 97 0.58 -14.90 -5.31
C ALA A 97 1.72 -14.81 -6.35
N SER A 98 2.37 -15.92 -6.70
CA SER A 98 3.38 -15.97 -7.76
C SER A 98 2.87 -15.50 -9.12
N GLN A 99 1.58 -15.69 -9.43
CA GLN A 99 0.99 -15.26 -10.71
C GLN A 99 0.57 -13.81 -10.76
N ILE A 100 0.20 -13.21 -9.62
CA ILE A 100 -0.36 -11.84 -9.61
C ILE A 100 0.44 -10.86 -8.75
N GLY A 101 1.33 -11.35 -7.88
CA GLY A 101 2.10 -10.57 -6.91
C GLY A 101 1.40 -10.46 -5.55
N ASP A 102 2.18 -10.18 -4.51
CA ASP A 102 1.73 -10.21 -3.10
C ASP A 102 0.58 -9.24 -2.80
N GLU A 103 0.69 -7.97 -3.22
CA GLU A 103 -0.32 -6.96 -2.93
C GLU A 103 -1.68 -7.25 -3.62
N PRO A 104 -1.75 -7.57 -4.92
CA PRO A 104 -3.00 -8.00 -5.56
C PRO A 104 -3.59 -9.27 -4.94
N TRP A 105 -2.74 -10.22 -4.58
CA TRP A 105 -3.18 -11.45 -3.90
C TRP A 105 -3.84 -11.13 -2.54
N GLN A 106 -3.19 -10.30 -1.73
CA GLN A 106 -3.73 -9.82 -0.45
C GLN A 106 -5.09 -9.14 -0.64
N MET A 107 -5.21 -8.24 -1.61
CA MET A 107 -6.46 -7.55 -1.90
C MET A 107 -7.56 -8.52 -2.34
N LYS A 108 -7.26 -9.51 -3.19
CA LYS A 108 -8.25 -10.50 -3.64
C LYS A 108 -8.77 -11.38 -2.51
N HIS A 109 -7.89 -11.83 -1.62
CA HIS A 109 -8.29 -12.65 -0.46
C HIS A 109 -9.04 -11.86 0.62
N LYS A 110 -8.71 -10.58 0.78
CA LYS A 110 -9.36 -9.70 1.76
C LYS A 110 -10.72 -9.18 1.27
N PHE A 111 -10.89 -9.06 -0.04
CA PHE A 111 -12.09 -8.54 -0.72
C PHE A 111 -12.48 -9.46 -1.87
N PRO A 112 -13.06 -10.64 -1.58
CA PRO A 112 -13.36 -11.65 -2.60
C PRO A 112 -14.35 -11.16 -3.67
N GLU A 113 -15.22 -10.20 -3.33
CA GLU A 113 -16.22 -9.60 -4.22
C GLU A 113 -15.62 -8.60 -5.23
N VAL A 114 -14.40 -8.11 -4.98
CA VAL A 114 -13.75 -7.10 -5.82
C VAL A 114 -13.02 -7.76 -6.98
N TYR A 115 -13.10 -7.16 -8.16
CA TYR A 115 -12.29 -7.56 -9.30
C TYR A 115 -10.85 -7.09 -9.09
N VAL A 116 -9.91 -8.01 -9.01
CA VAL A 116 -8.49 -7.70 -8.93
C VAL A 116 -7.82 -8.20 -10.19
N ALA A 117 -7.18 -7.30 -10.93
CA ALA A 117 -6.45 -7.64 -12.14
C ALA A 117 -5.03 -7.06 -12.10
N VAL A 118 -4.14 -7.70 -12.86
CA VAL A 118 -2.77 -7.25 -13.01
C VAL A 118 -2.39 -7.14 -14.49
N ASP A 119 -1.78 -6.04 -14.84
CA ASP A 119 -1.20 -5.81 -16.17
C ASP A 119 -0.14 -4.69 -16.11
N ALA A 120 1.04 -4.89 -16.66
CA ALA A 120 2.06 -3.85 -16.81
C ALA A 120 1.56 -2.72 -17.74
N ASN A 121 0.78 -3.04 -18.77
CA ASN A 121 0.09 -2.08 -19.64
C ASN A 121 -1.29 -1.73 -19.07
N ARG A 122 -1.37 -0.65 -18.27
CA ARG A 122 -2.63 -0.23 -17.63
C ARG A 122 -3.73 0.12 -18.63
N ARG A 123 -3.40 0.62 -19.83
CA ARG A 123 -4.42 0.88 -20.87
C ARG A 123 -5.10 -0.41 -21.26
N ARG A 124 -4.33 -1.45 -21.60
CA ARG A 124 -4.87 -2.78 -21.92
C ARG A 124 -5.67 -3.34 -20.75
N GLY A 125 -5.15 -3.25 -19.52
CA GLY A 125 -5.83 -3.74 -18.32
C GLY A 125 -7.18 -3.07 -18.10
N ILE A 126 -7.29 -1.75 -18.23
CA ILE A 126 -8.57 -1.02 -18.15
C ILE A 126 -9.53 -1.46 -19.26
N THR A 127 -9.05 -1.52 -20.51
CA THR A 127 -9.87 -1.95 -21.64
C THR A 127 -10.44 -3.35 -21.41
N ARG A 128 -9.62 -4.29 -20.90
CA ARG A 128 -10.09 -5.66 -20.55
C ARG A 128 -11.14 -5.62 -19.46
N LEU A 129 -10.90 -4.92 -18.35
CA LEU A 129 -11.85 -4.79 -17.24
C LEU A 129 -13.22 -4.22 -17.70
N MET A 130 -13.22 -3.34 -18.70
CA MET A 130 -14.46 -2.73 -19.22
C MET A 130 -15.23 -3.63 -20.18
N HIS A 131 -14.57 -4.54 -20.89
CA HIS A 131 -15.18 -5.27 -22.01
C HIS A 131 -15.27 -6.79 -21.79
N ASP A 132 -14.44 -7.37 -20.93
CA ASP A 132 -14.50 -8.80 -20.67
C ASP A 132 -15.82 -9.16 -19.96
N ARG A 133 -16.44 -10.25 -20.38
CA ARG A 133 -17.76 -10.68 -19.93
C ARG A 133 -17.93 -10.75 -18.42
N GLU A 134 -16.86 -11.12 -17.71
CA GLU A 134 -16.87 -11.29 -16.25
C GLU A 134 -16.82 -9.98 -15.47
N THR A 135 -16.29 -8.90 -16.08
CA THR A 135 -15.99 -7.63 -15.40
C THR A 135 -16.67 -6.41 -16.01
N ARG A 136 -17.47 -6.59 -17.08
CA ARG A 136 -18.13 -5.49 -17.83
C ARG A 136 -19.09 -4.63 -16.99
N ASP A 137 -19.47 -5.10 -15.83
CA ASP A 137 -20.35 -4.42 -14.87
C ASP A 137 -19.60 -3.55 -13.88
N VAL A 138 -18.26 -3.42 -14.02
CA VAL A 138 -17.44 -2.57 -13.17
C VAL A 138 -17.88 -1.11 -13.28
N ASP A 139 -17.99 -0.44 -12.11
CA ASP A 139 -18.37 0.96 -12.00
C ASP A 139 -17.17 1.89 -11.85
N VAL A 140 -16.10 1.44 -11.14
CA VAL A 140 -14.92 2.23 -10.86
C VAL A 140 -13.66 1.38 -10.85
N ILE A 141 -12.56 1.93 -11.39
CA ILE A 141 -11.26 1.26 -11.41
C ILE A 141 -10.27 2.02 -10.54
N LEU A 142 -9.68 1.32 -9.57
CA LEU A 142 -8.56 1.78 -8.76
C LEU A 142 -7.24 1.32 -9.40
N LEU A 143 -6.36 2.27 -9.73
CA LEU A 143 -5.01 1.97 -10.21
C LEU A 143 -4.05 1.98 -9.03
N ASP A 144 -3.50 0.83 -8.70
CA ASP A 144 -2.49 0.69 -7.66
C ASP A 144 -1.08 0.89 -8.22
N ASP A 145 -0.29 1.76 -7.57
CA ASP A 145 1.08 2.16 -7.94
C ASP A 145 1.24 2.59 -9.40
N ALA A 146 0.36 3.47 -9.88
CA ALA A 146 0.37 3.91 -11.27
C ALA A 146 0.70 5.40 -11.49
N TYR A 147 1.20 6.12 -10.48
CA TYR A 147 1.49 7.55 -10.59
C TYR A 147 2.49 7.89 -11.71
N GLN A 148 3.45 7.00 -11.98
CA GLN A 148 4.41 7.12 -13.08
C GLN A 148 3.83 6.66 -14.43
N HIS A 149 2.66 6.00 -14.45
CA HIS A 149 2.09 5.43 -15.68
C HIS A 149 1.20 6.43 -16.44
N ARG A 150 1.82 7.50 -16.95
CA ARG A 150 1.15 8.63 -17.61
C ARG A 150 0.40 8.29 -18.92
N TYR A 151 0.55 7.08 -19.45
CA TYR A 151 -0.25 6.61 -20.62
C TYR A 151 -1.74 6.47 -20.31
N VAL A 152 -2.13 6.43 -19.04
CA VAL A 152 -3.52 6.55 -18.57
C VAL A 152 -3.70 7.91 -17.93
N LYS A 153 -4.71 8.66 -18.37
CA LYS A 153 -5.17 9.88 -17.72
C LYS A 153 -6.27 9.49 -16.74
N ALA A 154 -5.90 9.24 -15.49
CA ALA A 154 -6.88 9.05 -14.42
C ALA A 154 -7.66 10.33 -14.16
N GLY A 155 -8.94 10.21 -13.83
CA GLY A 155 -9.75 11.38 -13.54
C GLY A 155 -9.58 11.88 -12.09
N LEU A 156 -8.98 11.06 -11.20
CA LEU A 156 -8.60 11.46 -9.85
C LEU A 156 -7.25 10.83 -9.50
N ASN A 157 -6.27 11.66 -9.10
CA ASN A 157 -4.94 11.22 -8.72
C ASN A 157 -4.69 11.48 -7.23
N ILE A 158 -4.45 10.42 -6.47
CA ILE A 158 -4.13 10.47 -5.05
C ILE A 158 -2.63 10.19 -4.89
N LEU A 159 -1.89 11.16 -4.37
CA LEU A 159 -0.47 11.07 -4.09
C LEU A 159 -0.23 10.80 -2.61
N LEU A 160 0.44 9.70 -2.30
CA LEU A 160 0.85 9.37 -0.94
C LEU A 160 2.27 9.89 -0.65
N VAL A 161 2.40 10.59 0.47
CA VAL A 161 3.68 11.09 1.00
C VAL A 161 3.90 10.51 2.38
N ASN A 162 5.06 9.89 2.63
CA ASN A 162 5.36 9.33 3.94
C ASN A 162 5.80 10.44 4.90
N TRP A 163 5.14 10.55 6.06
CA TRP A 163 5.46 11.51 7.13
C TRP A 163 6.93 11.43 7.57
N HIS A 164 7.43 10.21 7.78
CA HIS A 164 8.80 9.98 8.25
C HIS A 164 9.85 10.15 7.15
N ARG A 165 9.43 10.30 5.89
CA ARG A 165 10.31 10.52 4.75
C ARG A 165 9.70 11.51 3.76
N PRO A 166 9.66 12.79 4.11
CA PRO A 166 9.09 13.83 3.27
C PRO A 166 9.80 13.93 1.92
N ILE A 167 9.03 14.03 0.85
CA ILE A 167 9.54 14.02 -0.53
C ILE A 167 10.40 15.24 -0.88
N HIS A 168 10.23 16.38 -0.17
CA HIS A 168 11.02 17.60 -0.40
C HIS A 168 12.47 17.49 0.12
N LEU A 169 12.74 16.54 1.02
CA LEU A 169 14.08 16.29 1.56
C LEU A 169 14.81 15.14 0.85
N ASP A 170 14.12 14.41 -0.03
CA ASP A 170 14.69 13.23 -0.69
C ASP A 170 15.28 13.59 -2.07
N ARG A 171 16.12 12.72 -2.59
CA ARG A 171 16.80 12.86 -3.88
C ARG A 171 16.29 11.83 -4.87
N LEU A 172 16.51 12.10 -6.17
CA LEU A 172 16.22 11.15 -7.23
C LEU A 172 17.09 9.91 -7.11
N LEU A 173 16.57 8.79 -7.62
CA LEU A 173 17.33 7.57 -7.82
C LEU A 173 18.59 7.82 -8.67
N PRO A 174 19.72 7.17 -8.39
CA PRO A 174 19.97 6.22 -7.30
C PRO A 174 20.50 6.87 -6.01
N ALA A 175 20.74 8.19 -5.95
CA ALA A 175 21.27 8.87 -4.76
C ALA A 175 20.25 8.95 -3.61
N GLY A 176 18.97 8.98 -3.91
CA GLY A 176 17.84 8.92 -2.98
C GLY A 176 16.80 7.91 -3.41
N ARG A 177 15.53 8.13 -3.07
CA ARG A 177 14.42 7.23 -3.37
C ARG A 177 13.34 7.84 -4.28
N LEU A 178 13.49 9.08 -4.74
CA LEU A 178 12.52 9.68 -5.66
C LEU A 178 12.60 9.01 -7.04
N ARG A 179 11.46 8.50 -7.51
CA ARG A 179 11.25 8.01 -8.88
C ARG A 179 11.08 9.15 -9.88
N GLU A 180 10.60 10.30 -9.39
CA GLU A 180 10.34 11.51 -10.17
C GLU A 180 10.65 12.75 -9.33
N PRO A 181 10.94 13.90 -9.97
CA PRO A 181 11.21 15.14 -9.25
C PRO A 181 10.04 15.58 -8.36
N PHE A 182 10.36 16.27 -7.27
CA PHE A 182 9.38 16.80 -6.31
C PHE A 182 8.27 17.63 -6.96
N ARG A 183 8.58 18.40 -8.01
CA ARG A 183 7.59 19.19 -8.76
C ARG A 183 6.43 18.36 -9.31
N ASN A 184 6.64 17.08 -9.57
CA ASN A 184 5.62 16.19 -10.14
C ASN A 184 4.47 15.88 -9.17
N ARG A 185 4.54 16.32 -7.90
CA ARG A 185 3.42 16.33 -6.98
C ARG A 185 2.23 17.15 -7.50
N ASN A 186 2.52 18.15 -8.36
CA ASN A 186 1.51 19.04 -8.93
C ASN A 186 0.49 18.32 -9.83
N ARG A 187 0.74 17.06 -10.21
CA ARG A 187 -0.23 16.25 -10.97
C ARG A 187 -1.30 15.60 -10.09
N ALA A 188 -1.15 15.63 -8.78
CA ALA A 188 -2.15 15.09 -7.87
C ALA A 188 -3.34 16.04 -7.75
N ASP A 189 -4.52 15.47 -7.53
CA ASP A 189 -5.71 16.19 -7.11
C ASP A 189 -5.80 16.19 -5.57
N ILE A 190 -5.41 15.08 -4.97
CA ILE A 190 -5.37 14.86 -3.52
C ILE A 190 -3.97 14.42 -3.11
N VAL A 191 -3.43 15.05 -2.07
CA VAL A 191 -2.20 14.61 -1.42
C VAL A 191 -2.56 14.08 -0.02
N VAL A 192 -2.10 12.86 0.31
CA VAL A 192 -2.28 12.30 1.64
C VAL A 192 -0.91 12.08 2.26
N VAL A 193 -0.63 12.80 3.33
CA VAL A 193 0.53 12.52 4.18
C VAL A 193 0.20 11.34 5.06
N SER A 194 0.83 10.23 4.78
CA SER A 194 0.56 8.93 5.39
C SER A 194 1.55 8.59 6.51
N LYS A 195 1.18 7.64 7.37
CA LYS A 195 2.00 7.18 8.49
C LYS A 195 2.36 8.27 9.49
N CYS A 196 1.45 9.23 9.67
CA CYS A 196 1.62 10.23 10.72
C CYS A 196 1.60 9.55 12.10
N PRO A 197 2.33 10.06 13.09
CA PRO A 197 2.07 9.74 14.49
C PRO A 197 0.62 10.05 14.85
N ARG A 198 0.01 9.26 15.75
CA ARG A 198 -1.38 9.46 16.14
C ARG A 198 -1.60 10.76 16.92
N ASP A 199 -0.58 11.17 17.65
CA ASP A 199 -0.48 12.35 18.49
C ASP A 199 0.20 13.54 17.82
N VAL A 200 0.32 13.53 16.49
CA VAL A 200 0.97 14.61 15.73
C VAL A 200 0.30 15.95 16.00
N SER A 201 1.11 16.96 16.31
CA SER A 201 0.62 18.31 16.61
C SER A 201 0.12 19.03 15.36
N LEU A 202 -0.83 19.97 15.54
CA LEU A 202 -1.29 20.83 14.44
C LEU A 202 -0.15 21.67 13.87
N MET A 203 0.81 22.08 14.71
CA MET A 203 1.99 22.84 14.27
C MET A 203 2.85 22.00 13.31
N ASP A 204 3.13 20.73 13.64
CA ASP A 204 3.92 19.87 12.77
C ASP A 204 3.20 19.56 11.44
N MET A 205 1.87 19.43 11.47
CA MET A 205 1.06 19.30 10.25
C MET A 205 1.18 20.55 9.38
N HIS A 206 1.10 21.74 9.98
CA HIS A 206 1.25 23.02 9.27
C HIS A 206 2.65 23.17 8.68
N VAL A 207 3.70 22.78 9.40
CA VAL A 207 5.07 22.75 8.88
C VAL A 207 5.18 21.83 7.67
N MET A 208 4.59 20.63 7.74
CA MET A 208 4.56 19.69 6.61
C MET A 208 3.82 20.27 5.40
N GLN A 209 2.67 20.91 5.62
CA GLN A 209 1.89 21.58 4.58
C GLN A 209 2.71 22.66 3.87
N ASN A 210 3.41 23.52 4.63
CA ASN A 210 4.26 24.57 4.09
C ASN A 210 5.42 23.98 3.27
N HIS A 211 6.04 22.90 3.72
CA HIS A 211 7.11 22.23 2.97
C HIS A 211 6.61 21.57 1.68
N LEU A 212 5.40 21.05 1.68
CA LEU A 212 4.80 20.48 0.48
C LEU A 212 4.44 21.58 -0.52
N ALA A 213 4.15 22.80 -0.10
CA ALA A 213 3.85 23.95 -0.95
C ALA A 213 2.89 23.58 -2.09
N LEU A 214 1.70 23.05 -1.72
CA LEU A 214 0.72 22.54 -2.67
C LEU A 214 -0.03 23.69 -3.33
N PRO A 215 -0.32 23.61 -4.65
CA PRO A 215 -1.21 24.55 -5.32
C PRO A 215 -2.61 24.58 -4.69
N PRO A 216 -3.36 25.69 -4.80
CA PRO A 216 -4.68 25.84 -4.14
C PRO A 216 -5.75 24.84 -4.58
N PHE A 217 -5.59 24.22 -5.76
CA PHE A 217 -6.55 23.21 -6.27
C PHE A 217 -6.34 21.81 -5.68
N GLN A 218 -5.23 21.60 -4.98
CA GLN A 218 -4.91 20.31 -4.38
C GLN A 218 -5.41 20.25 -2.93
N ASP A 219 -6.08 19.16 -2.60
CA ASP A 219 -6.46 18.88 -1.23
C ASP A 219 -5.37 18.14 -0.47
N LEU A 220 -5.20 18.50 0.80
CA LEU A 220 -4.24 17.86 1.69
C LEU A 220 -4.96 17.16 2.84
N PHE A 221 -4.62 15.89 3.04
CA PHE A 221 -5.10 15.06 4.14
C PHE A 221 -3.94 14.44 4.90
N PHE A 222 -4.17 14.11 6.17
CA PHE A 222 -3.22 13.42 7.02
C PHE A 222 -3.83 12.10 7.50
N SER A 223 -3.05 11.02 7.44
CA SER A 223 -3.48 9.71 7.86
C SER A 223 -2.44 9.00 8.72
N ALA A 224 -2.91 8.30 9.73
CA ALA A 224 -2.14 7.39 10.57
C ALA A 224 -2.55 5.94 10.28
N PHE A 225 -1.73 5.00 10.72
CA PHE A 225 -2.12 3.60 10.75
C PHE A 225 -2.76 3.26 12.10
N ARG A 226 -3.82 2.45 12.02
CA ARG A 226 -4.46 1.81 13.17
C ARG A 226 -4.30 0.32 13.01
N TYR A 227 -3.92 -0.33 14.07
CA TYR A 227 -3.91 -1.80 14.13
C TYR A 227 -5.27 -2.28 14.65
N ASN A 228 -5.81 -3.27 13.95
CA ASN A 228 -7.06 -3.92 14.32
C ASN A 228 -6.79 -5.18 15.13
N ASN A 229 -7.87 -5.88 15.50
CA ASN A 229 -7.76 -7.16 16.18
C ASN A 229 -6.91 -8.14 15.37
N LEU A 230 -5.98 -8.79 16.04
CA LEU A 230 -5.18 -9.86 15.48
C LEU A 230 -6.09 -11.00 15.09
N ARG A 231 -5.82 -11.61 13.94
CA ARG A 231 -6.52 -12.82 13.48
C ARG A 231 -5.53 -13.96 13.31
N PRO A 232 -5.93 -15.22 13.56
CA PRO A 232 -5.08 -16.37 13.29
C PRO A 232 -4.55 -16.33 11.85
N LEU A 233 -3.28 -16.69 11.66
CA LEU A 233 -2.71 -16.85 10.32
C LEU A 233 -3.34 -18.07 9.62
N PHE A 234 -3.55 -19.14 10.36
CA PHE A 234 -4.13 -20.39 9.89
C PHE A 234 -5.57 -20.51 10.42
N PRO A 235 -6.59 -20.39 9.55
CA PRO A 235 -8.00 -20.51 9.97
C PRO A 235 -8.30 -21.86 10.65
N GLU A 236 -7.59 -22.91 10.27
CA GLU A 236 -7.70 -24.27 10.82
C GLU A 236 -7.32 -24.34 12.31
N ALA A 237 -6.65 -23.32 12.83
CA ALA A 237 -6.33 -23.24 14.26
C ALA A 237 -7.57 -22.96 15.13
N GLU A 238 -8.70 -22.52 14.53
CA GLU A 238 -9.96 -22.16 15.21
C GLU A 238 -9.78 -21.22 16.41
N ALA A 239 -8.69 -20.42 16.40
CA ALA A 239 -8.34 -19.52 17.47
C ALA A 239 -9.12 -18.19 17.36
N PRO A 240 -9.50 -17.55 18.49
CA PRO A 240 -10.24 -16.31 18.48
C PRO A 240 -9.39 -15.14 17.99
N SER A 241 -10.04 -14.09 17.47
CA SER A 241 -9.40 -12.81 17.26
C SER A 241 -9.03 -12.14 18.58
N ILE A 242 -7.87 -11.50 18.65
CA ILE A 242 -7.28 -10.94 19.87
C ILE A 242 -7.11 -9.42 19.68
N THR A 243 -7.52 -8.63 20.68
CA THR A 243 -7.28 -7.18 20.64
C THR A 243 -5.81 -6.87 20.95
N PRO A 244 -5.19 -5.87 20.32
CA PRO A 244 -3.80 -5.48 20.61
C PRO A 244 -3.59 -5.14 22.10
N GLU A 245 -4.59 -4.55 22.75
CA GLU A 245 -4.54 -4.14 24.16
C GLU A 245 -4.43 -5.32 25.13
N SER A 246 -4.92 -6.51 24.75
CA SER A 246 -4.86 -7.72 25.58
C SER A 246 -3.47 -8.38 25.62
N LEU A 247 -2.53 -7.89 24.81
CA LEU A 247 -1.18 -8.45 24.70
C LEU A 247 -0.22 -8.03 25.83
N ARG A 248 -0.67 -7.24 26.81
CA ARG A 248 0.19 -6.65 27.86
C ARG A 248 1.01 -7.69 28.66
N GLU A 249 0.47 -8.87 28.85
CA GLU A 249 1.15 -9.96 29.56
C GLU A 249 1.81 -10.98 28.62
N THR A 250 1.76 -10.74 27.29
CA THR A 250 2.21 -11.70 26.27
C THR A 250 3.62 -11.38 25.78
N ASN A 251 4.44 -12.41 25.66
CA ASN A 251 5.76 -12.35 25.05
C ASN A 251 5.63 -12.59 23.55
N VAL A 252 6.01 -11.61 22.74
CA VAL A 252 5.74 -11.61 21.30
C VAL A 252 7.02 -11.80 20.49
N LEU A 253 6.97 -12.72 19.52
CA LEU A 253 7.92 -12.80 18.41
C LEU A 253 7.31 -12.12 17.19
N LEU A 254 7.82 -10.96 16.80
CA LEU A 254 7.43 -10.30 15.56
C LEU A 254 8.25 -10.84 14.39
N VAL A 255 7.58 -11.49 13.44
CA VAL A 255 8.21 -11.98 12.19
C VAL A 255 7.79 -11.06 11.04
N SER A 256 8.74 -10.39 10.39
CA SER A 256 8.42 -9.44 9.32
C SER A 256 9.48 -9.39 8.22
N GLY A 257 9.01 -9.35 6.96
CA GLY A 257 9.78 -9.11 5.75
C GLY A 257 9.25 -7.90 4.97
N ILE A 258 9.09 -6.76 5.67
CA ILE A 258 8.60 -5.49 5.11
C ILE A 258 9.70 -4.42 5.10
N GLY A 259 9.59 -3.44 4.19
CA GLY A 259 10.61 -2.41 3.99
C GLY A 259 10.86 -1.44 5.16
N CYS A 260 9.96 -1.37 6.17
CA CYS A 260 10.08 -0.50 7.34
C CYS A 260 9.51 -1.17 8.61
N PRO A 261 10.17 -2.18 9.18
CA PRO A 261 9.66 -2.92 10.35
C PRO A 261 9.66 -2.08 11.63
N LYS A 262 10.59 -1.14 11.78
CA LYS A 262 10.76 -0.33 12.99
C LYS A 262 9.51 0.44 13.43
N GLN A 263 8.68 0.89 12.50
CA GLN A 263 7.43 1.57 12.86
C GLN A 263 6.50 0.61 13.60
N MET A 264 6.32 -0.59 13.07
CA MET A 264 5.49 -1.64 13.69
C MET A 264 6.06 -2.09 15.04
N GLU A 265 7.38 -2.24 15.13
CA GLU A 265 8.07 -2.55 16.39
C GLU A 265 7.79 -1.49 17.46
N ASN A 266 7.94 -0.20 17.12
CA ASN A 266 7.72 0.90 18.05
C ASN A 266 6.26 0.97 18.53
N GLU A 267 5.30 0.65 17.67
CA GLU A 267 3.88 0.66 18.02
C GLU A 267 3.46 -0.58 18.82
N LEU A 268 4.07 -1.75 18.58
CA LEU A 268 3.79 -2.98 19.34
C LEU A 268 4.48 -3.00 20.71
N LYS A 269 5.69 -2.47 20.82
CA LYS A 269 6.51 -2.53 22.03
C LYS A 269 5.78 -2.07 23.32
N PRO A 270 4.99 -0.98 23.32
CA PRO A 270 4.25 -0.56 24.52
C PRO A 270 3.02 -1.42 24.84
N LEU A 271 2.59 -2.30 23.92
CA LEU A 271 1.37 -3.11 24.04
C LEU A 271 1.66 -4.54 24.55
N VAL A 272 2.92 -4.95 24.59
CA VAL A 272 3.32 -6.33 24.90
C VAL A 272 4.25 -6.38 26.09
N LYS A 273 4.32 -7.54 26.77
CA LYS A 273 5.25 -7.75 27.88
C LYS A 273 6.71 -7.72 27.45
N SER A 274 7.01 -8.43 26.37
CA SER A 274 8.32 -8.39 25.71
C SER A 274 8.17 -8.54 24.20
N LEU A 275 9.02 -7.89 23.42
CA LEU A 275 9.05 -7.97 21.98
C LEU A 275 10.41 -8.44 21.49
N LYS A 276 10.44 -9.60 20.84
CA LYS A 276 11.56 -10.11 20.08
C LYS A 276 11.26 -10.02 18.61
N THR A 277 12.22 -9.62 17.77
CA THR A 277 12.00 -9.44 16.33
C THR A 277 12.85 -10.40 15.52
N LEU A 278 12.22 -10.97 14.48
CA LEU A 278 12.86 -11.73 13.42
C LEU A 278 12.56 -11.03 12.09
N THR A 279 13.53 -10.26 11.60
CA THR A 279 13.35 -9.40 10.44
C THR A 279 14.05 -9.96 9.22
N PHE A 280 13.33 -10.01 8.10
CA PHE A 280 13.82 -10.42 6.79
C PHE A 280 13.83 -9.22 5.81
N PRO A 281 14.55 -9.32 4.68
CA PRO A 281 14.47 -8.33 3.62
C PRO A 281 13.05 -8.18 3.07
N ASP A 282 12.72 -7.00 2.51
CA ASP A 282 11.41 -6.78 1.88
C ASP A 282 11.20 -7.75 0.70
N HIS A 283 10.00 -8.28 0.59
CA HIS A 283 9.63 -9.35 -0.36
C HIS A 283 10.39 -10.67 -0.15
N HIS A 284 10.72 -11.01 1.10
CA HIS A 284 11.37 -12.28 1.42
C HIS A 284 10.47 -13.48 1.09
N GLY A 285 11.04 -14.48 0.40
CA GLY A 285 10.38 -15.78 0.20
C GLY A 285 10.67 -16.68 1.40
N TYR A 286 9.65 -17.00 2.19
CA TYR A 286 9.81 -17.85 3.37
C TYR A 286 10.12 -19.30 2.98
N THR A 287 11.03 -19.91 3.72
CA THR A 287 11.48 -21.30 3.55
C THR A 287 11.21 -22.09 4.82
N THR A 288 11.23 -23.42 4.73
CA THR A 288 11.15 -24.34 5.90
C THR A 288 12.23 -24.03 6.94
N SER A 289 13.42 -23.59 6.52
CA SER A 289 14.49 -23.19 7.43
C SER A 289 14.15 -21.94 8.21
N ASN A 290 13.44 -20.97 7.58
CA ASN A 290 12.98 -19.76 8.27
C ASN A 290 11.92 -20.09 9.31
N VAL A 291 11.02 -21.03 9.02
CA VAL A 291 10.01 -21.52 9.97
C VAL A 291 10.67 -22.19 11.17
N LYS A 292 11.62 -23.10 10.95
CA LYS A 292 12.41 -23.72 12.02
C LYS A 292 13.17 -22.69 12.87
N TRP A 293 13.68 -21.63 12.25
CA TRP A 293 14.32 -20.56 12.99
C TRP A 293 13.33 -19.80 13.86
N ALA A 294 12.17 -19.44 13.31
CA ALA A 294 11.08 -18.81 14.07
C ALA A 294 10.63 -19.72 15.24
N GLU A 295 10.48 -21.02 15.01
CA GLU A 295 10.11 -22.02 16.04
C GLU A 295 11.15 -22.08 17.19
N ASN A 296 12.43 -22.10 16.86
CA ASN A 296 13.50 -22.08 17.87
C ASN A 296 13.52 -20.79 18.69
N LEU A 297 13.19 -19.64 18.09
CA LEU A 297 13.06 -18.39 18.81
C LEU A 297 11.82 -18.32 19.66
N PHE A 298 10.69 -18.84 19.14
CA PHE A 298 9.40 -18.89 19.81
C PHE A 298 9.45 -19.80 21.03
N SER A 299 10.01 -21.02 20.92
CA SER A 299 10.11 -21.99 22.03
C SER A 299 10.93 -21.47 23.22
N ARG A 300 11.82 -20.49 22.99
CA ARG A 300 12.61 -19.84 24.05
C ARG A 300 11.92 -18.66 24.71
N LEU A 301 10.76 -18.25 24.24
CA LEU A 301 9.97 -17.20 24.90
C LEU A 301 9.24 -17.78 26.10
N PRO A 302 9.17 -17.07 27.23
CA PRO A 302 8.31 -17.44 28.34
C PRO A 302 6.82 -17.41 27.94
N GLU A 303 6.01 -18.22 28.57
CA GLU A 303 4.55 -18.17 28.42
C GLU A 303 3.94 -17.01 29.22
N PRO A 304 2.81 -16.45 28.82
CA PRO A 304 2.14 -16.66 27.52
C PRO A 304 2.96 -16.06 26.37
N ARG A 305 2.98 -16.77 25.23
CA ARG A 305 3.79 -16.39 24.06
C ARG A 305 2.99 -16.45 22.77
N MET A 306 3.36 -15.61 21.80
CA MET A 306 2.68 -15.47 20.51
C MET A 306 3.64 -15.07 19.41
N VAL A 307 3.34 -15.46 18.16
CA VAL A 307 3.98 -14.91 16.97
C VAL A 307 3.03 -13.93 16.32
N ILE A 308 3.55 -12.75 15.95
CA ILE A 308 2.82 -11.76 15.16
C ILE A 308 3.53 -11.57 13.83
N THR A 309 2.76 -11.56 12.75
CA THR A 309 3.27 -11.24 11.41
C THR A 309 2.42 -10.19 10.72
N THR A 310 2.92 -9.65 9.59
CA THR A 310 2.19 -8.65 8.80
C THR A 310 1.22 -9.33 7.82
N GLU A 311 0.20 -8.61 7.34
CA GLU A 311 -0.71 -9.13 6.30
C GLU A 311 0.05 -9.50 5.01
N LYS A 312 1.09 -8.73 4.65
CA LYS A 312 1.94 -8.98 3.48
C LYS A 312 2.76 -10.26 3.63
N ASP A 313 3.32 -10.50 4.81
CA ASP A 313 4.09 -11.71 5.09
C ASP A 313 3.20 -12.94 5.27
N ALA A 314 2.01 -12.76 5.84
CA ALA A 314 1.02 -13.80 6.01
C ALA A 314 0.70 -14.52 4.69
N ALA A 315 0.50 -13.75 3.62
CA ALA A 315 0.28 -14.29 2.27
C ALA A 315 1.39 -15.25 1.83
N ARG A 316 2.65 -14.83 2.02
CA ARG A 316 3.83 -15.60 1.62
C ARG A 316 4.08 -16.81 2.51
N ILE A 317 3.79 -16.70 3.81
CA ILE A 317 3.91 -17.82 4.76
C ILE A 317 2.87 -18.87 4.44
N ALA A 318 1.60 -18.47 4.28
CA ALA A 318 0.49 -19.39 3.99
C ALA A 318 0.66 -20.14 2.65
N GLU A 319 1.32 -19.55 1.66
CA GLU A 319 1.61 -20.23 0.38
C GLU A 319 2.65 -21.35 0.50
N LYS A 320 3.57 -21.25 1.45
CA LYS A 320 4.74 -22.15 1.57
C LYS A 320 4.67 -23.10 2.77
N VAL A 321 3.80 -22.83 3.71
CA VAL A 321 3.72 -23.58 4.98
C VAL A 321 2.32 -24.12 5.15
N SER A 322 2.16 -25.43 4.98
CA SER A 322 0.91 -26.12 5.27
C SER A 322 0.67 -26.18 6.79
N TYR A 323 -0.60 -26.12 7.18
CA TYR A 323 -0.97 -26.26 8.58
C TYR A 323 -0.70 -27.69 9.08
N ASP A 324 0.11 -27.82 10.13
CA ASP A 324 0.48 -29.09 10.76
C ASP A 324 -0.02 -29.19 12.22
N GLY A 325 -0.72 -28.15 12.71
CA GLY A 325 -1.23 -28.10 14.06
C GLY A 325 -0.17 -27.89 15.15
N SER A 326 1.05 -27.47 14.78
CA SER A 326 2.10 -27.15 15.76
C SER A 326 1.68 -25.98 16.67
N GLU A 327 2.29 -25.89 17.85
CA GLU A 327 2.08 -24.78 18.78
C GLU A 327 2.40 -23.44 18.13
N LEU A 328 3.50 -23.38 17.36
CA LEU A 328 3.89 -22.20 16.61
C LEU A 328 2.74 -21.71 15.70
N GLN A 329 2.15 -22.63 14.93
CA GLN A 329 1.10 -22.26 13.98
C GLN A 329 -0.18 -21.83 14.66
N ARG A 330 -0.59 -22.53 15.74
CA ARG A 330 -1.76 -22.14 16.56
C ARG A 330 -1.57 -20.79 17.24
N SER A 331 -0.32 -20.44 17.57
CA SER A 331 0.02 -19.17 18.22
C SER A 331 0.46 -18.08 17.24
N THR A 332 0.32 -18.27 15.90
CA THR A 332 0.70 -17.30 14.90
C THR A 332 -0.48 -16.47 14.45
N TYR A 333 -0.36 -15.16 14.63
CA TYR A 333 -1.39 -14.18 14.31
C TYR A 333 -0.91 -13.14 13.31
N VAL A 334 -1.85 -12.68 12.50
CA VAL A 334 -1.67 -11.57 11.57
C VAL A 334 -2.16 -10.29 12.22
N LEU A 335 -1.38 -9.23 12.15
CA LEU A 335 -1.76 -7.89 12.61
C LEU A 335 -2.27 -7.07 11.43
N PRO A 336 -3.60 -6.88 11.29
CA PRO A 336 -4.17 -6.07 10.22
C PRO A 336 -3.89 -4.59 10.44
N VAL A 337 -3.65 -3.89 9.32
CA VAL A 337 -3.38 -2.45 9.31
C VAL A 337 -4.52 -1.73 8.58
N GLU A 338 -5.06 -0.68 9.19
CA GLU A 338 -6.05 0.20 8.59
C GLU A 338 -5.61 1.65 8.58
N VAL A 339 -6.14 2.39 7.61
CA VAL A 339 -5.94 3.83 7.50
C VAL A 339 -6.98 4.55 8.34
N ALA A 340 -6.52 5.47 9.19
CA ALA A 340 -7.37 6.41 9.93
C ALA A 340 -6.95 7.84 9.54
N PHE A 341 -7.90 8.64 9.03
CA PHE A 341 -7.64 10.05 8.77
C PHE A 341 -7.65 10.85 10.07
N LEU A 342 -6.73 11.78 10.18
CA LEU A 342 -6.58 12.65 11.36
C LEU A 342 -7.48 13.88 11.24
N GLN A 343 -7.65 14.60 12.35
CA GLN A 343 -8.41 15.88 12.41
C GLN A 343 -9.84 15.78 11.86
N ASN A 344 -10.53 14.66 12.07
CA ASN A 344 -11.89 14.41 11.56
C ASN A 344 -12.04 14.57 10.04
N GLN A 345 -10.94 14.49 9.28
CA GLN A 345 -10.94 14.68 7.83
C GLN A 345 -11.53 13.50 7.05
N GLN A 346 -11.81 12.39 7.70
CA GLN A 346 -12.29 11.16 7.06
C GLN A 346 -13.57 11.37 6.25
N GLU A 347 -14.52 12.08 6.82
CA GLU A 347 -15.81 12.33 6.15
C GLU A 347 -15.64 13.22 4.90
N THR A 348 -14.81 14.25 5.00
CA THR A 348 -14.48 15.14 3.86
C THR A 348 -13.79 14.38 2.75
N PHE A 349 -12.80 13.55 3.09
CA PHE A 349 -12.13 12.69 2.13
C PHE A 349 -13.12 11.74 1.46
N ASN A 350 -13.93 11.02 2.24
CA ASN A 350 -14.92 10.08 1.73
C ASN A 350 -15.93 10.74 0.79
N LYS A 351 -16.48 11.90 1.17
CA LYS A 351 -17.40 12.66 0.32
C LYS A 351 -16.79 13.04 -1.02
N LYS A 352 -15.52 13.48 -1.04
CA LYS A 352 -14.81 13.79 -2.29
C LYS A 352 -14.69 12.58 -3.21
N ILE A 353 -14.27 11.45 -2.68
CA ILE A 353 -14.11 10.22 -3.45
C ILE A 353 -15.47 9.75 -4.01
N LEU A 354 -16.48 9.65 -3.16
CA LEU A 354 -17.81 9.20 -3.57
C LEU A 354 -18.45 10.16 -4.61
N ASN A 355 -18.32 11.47 -4.40
CA ASN A 355 -18.85 12.47 -5.33
C ASN A 355 -18.15 12.39 -6.69
N TYR A 356 -16.83 12.19 -6.73
CA TYR A 356 -16.10 11.98 -7.98
C TYR A 356 -16.68 10.80 -8.75
N VAL A 357 -16.86 9.65 -8.11
CA VAL A 357 -17.39 8.45 -8.78
C VAL A 357 -18.82 8.67 -9.23
N ARG A 358 -19.70 9.18 -8.36
CA ARG A 358 -21.13 9.41 -8.68
C ARG A 358 -21.32 10.38 -9.87
N THR A 359 -20.55 11.47 -9.91
CA THR A 359 -20.63 12.46 -10.99
C THR A 359 -20.20 11.86 -12.33
N ASN A 360 -19.10 11.11 -12.34
CA ASN A 360 -18.60 10.52 -13.58
C ASN A 360 -19.48 9.37 -14.09
N LEU A 361 -20.12 8.59 -13.21
CA LEU A 361 -21.09 7.57 -13.61
C LEU A 361 -22.38 8.17 -14.17
N ARG A 362 -22.84 9.31 -13.68
CA ARG A 362 -24.00 10.02 -14.25
C ARG A 362 -23.70 10.50 -15.66
N ASN A 363 -22.53 11.08 -15.90
CA ASN A 363 -22.13 11.53 -17.24
C ASN A 363 -22.06 10.35 -18.23
N ARG A 364 -21.54 9.19 -17.80
CA ARG A 364 -21.51 7.96 -18.65
C ARG A 364 -22.90 7.45 -19.09
N LYS A 365 -23.95 7.73 -18.31
CA LYS A 365 -25.32 7.29 -18.64
C LYS A 365 -26.05 8.26 -19.57
N VAL A 366 -25.50 9.45 -19.77
CA VAL A 366 -26.09 10.51 -20.62
C VAL A 366 -25.49 10.49 -22.03
N ASP A 367 -24.25 9.99 -22.18
CA ASP A 367 -23.58 9.76 -23.46
C ASP A 367 -23.93 8.35 -24.02
#